data_b2c5d928d8bd6e4e4124f2471b7ed6ab
#
_entry.id   b2c5d928d8bd6e4e4124f2471b7ed6ab
#
_cell.length_a   1.000
_cell.length_b   1.000
_cell.length_c   1.000
_cell.angle_alpha   90.00
_cell.angle_beta   90.00
_cell.angle_gamma   90.00
#
_symmetry.space_group_name_H-M   'P 1'
#
loop_
_entity.id
_entity.type
_entity.pdbx_description
1 polymer ?
#
loop_
_entity_poly.entity_id
_entity_poly.type
_entity_poly.pdbx_seq_one_letter_code
_entity_poly.pdbx_strand_id
1 'polypeptide(L)'
;MIRRRRGRPLWANTAAASGWAESTHAEVAWTKDRSASGRWAIGSILLGAFVALLAFAPAAWLAQALATATGQRLVLADARGTVWSGSAVAVLTGGPGSRDATALPGRLEWTLGPKGLGLDLRARHACCLNGTVVLQMRPGLGRITTTLLPTAGWVGQWPSAWLGGLGTPWNTLQLGGAVRLVSPGLTVDAVQGRLRVQGRADMELLSVSSRLTTLETLGSYRMTLAADPANAGVSQLTLSTQEGALKLSGDGTWGPGGVRFRGEATAAGADEPALANLLNIIGRRDGARSVISIG
;
A
#
# COMPACT_ATOMS: atom_id res chain seq x y z
N MET A 1 26.39 -26.58 -111.00
CA MET A 1 25.89 -25.39 -110.27
C MET A 1 25.11 -25.84 -109.04
N ILE A 2 25.65 -25.78 -107.84
CA ILE A 2 25.12 -26.36 -106.62
C ILE A 2 24.52 -25.12 -105.84
N ARG A 3 23.22 -25.09 -105.66
CA ARG A 3 22.58 -24.09 -104.77
C ARG A 3 22.61 -24.60 -103.34
N ARG A 4 23.37 -23.96 -102.47
CA ARG A 4 23.32 -24.14 -101.04
C ARG A 4 22.03 -23.58 -100.48
N ARG A 5 21.18 -24.38 -99.85
CA ARG A 5 20.10 -23.94 -98.98
C ARG A 5 20.67 -23.54 -97.62
N ARG A 6 20.47 -22.30 -97.20
CA ARG A 6 20.74 -21.84 -95.86
C ARG A 6 19.66 -22.38 -94.92
N GLY A 7 20.03 -23.19 -93.97
CA GLY A 7 19.16 -23.64 -92.89
C GLY A 7 18.86 -22.46 -91.95
N ARG A 8 17.60 -22.33 -91.53
CA ARG A 8 17.20 -21.46 -90.43
C ARG A 8 17.61 -22.04 -89.09
N PRO A 9 18.11 -21.25 -88.12
CA PRO A 9 18.38 -21.75 -86.81
C PRO A 9 17.08 -22.02 -86.04
N LEU A 10 16.90 -23.26 -85.61
CA LEU A 10 15.81 -23.78 -84.80
C LEU A 10 16.06 -23.55 -83.33
N TRP A 11 16.11 -22.32 -82.88
CA TRP A 11 16.11 -22.13 -81.45
C TRP A 11 15.61 -20.71 -81.08
N ALA A 12 14.36 -20.53 -81.24
CA ALA A 12 13.65 -19.50 -80.50
C ALA A 12 12.69 -20.24 -79.58
N ASN A 13 13.21 -20.75 -78.50
CA ASN A 13 12.39 -21.26 -77.41
C ASN A 13 11.79 -20.07 -76.65
N THR A 14 10.59 -19.69 -77.03
CA THR A 14 9.75 -18.75 -76.28
C THR A 14 9.18 -19.33 -74.97
N ALA A 15 9.60 -20.52 -74.58
CA ALA A 15 9.19 -21.20 -73.34
C ALA A 15 10.03 -20.82 -72.10
N ALA A 16 11.13 -20.09 -72.26
CA ALA A 16 11.96 -19.73 -71.09
C ALA A 16 11.50 -18.44 -70.36
N ALA A 17 10.61 -17.65 -70.99
CA ALA A 17 10.16 -16.39 -70.35
C ALA A 17 9.03 -16.56 -69.32
N SER A 18 8.29 -17.69 -69.35
CA SER A 18 7.21 -17.93 -68.42
C SER A 18 7.69 -18.49 -67.06
N GLY A 19 8.78 -19.22 -67.05
CA GLY A 19 9.35 -19.80 -65.81
C GLY A 19 9.92 -18.77 -64.83
N TRP A 20 10.42 -17.67 -65.35
CA TRP A 20 10.97 -16.59 -64.50
C TRP A 20 9.88 -15.73 -63.84
N ALA A 21 8.74 -15.57 -64.52
CA ALA A 21 7.62 -14.83 -63.94
C ALA A 21 6.93 -15.64 -62.81
N GLU A 22 6.82 -16.96 -62.97
CA GLU A 22 6.24 -17.83 -61.91
C GLU A 22 7.16 -17.93 -60.70
N SER A 23 8.48 -17.99 -60.87
CA SER A 23 9.44 -18.03 -59.76
C SER A 23 9.42 -16.72 -58.95
N THR A 24 9.26 -15.55 -59.61
CA THR A 24 9.15 -14.27 -58.89
C THR A 24 7.87 -14.13 -58.13
N HIS A 25 6.74 -14.68 -58.65
CA HIS A 25 5.47 -14.68 -57.89
C HIS A 25 5.54 -15.63 -56.69
N ALA A 26 6.17 -16.76 -56.82
CA ALA A 26 6.40 -17.69 -55.71
C ALA A 26 7.32 -17.09 -54.63
N GLU A 27 8.40 -16.42 -55.03
CA GLU A 27 9.28 -15.74 -54.08
C GLU A 27 8.62 -14.57 -53.35
N VAL A 28 7.80 -13.77 -54.03
CA VAL A 28 7.02 -12.69 -53.41
C VAL A 28 5.97 -13.23 -52.49
N ALA A 29 5.30 -14.35 -52.79
CA ALA A 29 4.37 -15.04 -51.87
C ALA A 29 5.09 -15.57 -50.65
N TRP A 30 6.28 -16.21 -50.82
CA TRP A 30 7.10 -16.70 -49.71
C TRP A 30 7.58 -15.60 -48.76
N THR A 31 7.94 -14.42 -49.29
CA THR A 31 8.35 -13.27 -48.48
C THR A 31 7.18 -12.63 -47.73
N LYS A 32 6.00 -12.64 -48.35
CA LYS A 32 4.79 -12.10 -47.74
C LYS A 32 4.26 -12.98 -46.59
N ASP A 33 4.32 -14.32 -46.75
CA ASP A 33 3.98 -15.26 -45.69
C ASP A 33 4.98 -15.22 -44.52
N ARG A 34 6.28 -15.05 -44.79
CA ARG A 34 7.31 -14.84 -43.75
C ARG A 34 7.07 -13.56 -42.95
N SER A 35 6.61 -12.50 -43.57
CA SER A 35 6.35 -11.24 -42.87
C SER A 35 5.11 -11.31 -41.96
N ALA A 36 4.10 -12.09 -42.36
CA ALA A 36 2.91 -12.34 -41.55
C ALA A 36 3.25 -13.24 -40.34
N SER A 37 3.96 -14.34 -40.55
CA SER A 37 4.39 -15.23 -39.47
C SER A 37 5.33 -14.54 -38.48
N GLY A 38 6.23 -13.68 -38.95
CA GLY A 38 7.12 -12.89 -38.09
C GLY A 38 6.37 -11.93 -37.15
N ARG A 39 5.31 -11.29 -37.61
CA ARG A 39 4.48 -10.41 -36.77
C ARG A 39 3.75 -11.17 -35.68
N TRP A 40 3.22 -12.35 -36.00
CA TRP A 40 2.57 -13.22 -34.98
C TRP A 40 3.60 -13.77 -33.99
N ALA A 41 4.81 -14.13 -34.45
CA ALA A 41 5.89 -14.59 -33.56
C ALA A 41 6.32 -13.48 -32.59
N ILE A 42 6.50 -12.23 -33.07
CA ILE A 42 6.81 -11.10 -32.21
C ILE A 42 5.66 -10.83 -31.21
N GLY A 43 4.41 -10.87 -31.67
CA GLY A 43 3.24 -10.70 -30.80
C GLY A 43 3.19 -11.76 -29.69
N SER A 44 3.46 -13.01 -30.03
CA SER A 44 3.49 -14.13 -29.06
C SER A 44 4.63 -13.99 -28.06
N ILE A 45 5.81 -13.54 -28.49
CA ILE A 45 6.97 -13.29 -27.61
C ILE A 45 6.64 -12.13 -26.64
N LEU A 46 6.09 -11.04 -27.14
CA LEU A 46 5.70 -9.89 -26.31
C LEU A 46 4.61 -10.27 -25.29
N LEU A 47 3.61 -11.02 -25.71
CA LEU A 47 2.57 -11.52 -24.83
C LEU A 47 3.13 -12.47 -23.77
N GLY A 48 3.99 -13.41 -24.18
CA GLY A 48 4.66 -14.32 -23.25
C GLY A 48 5.55 -13.60 -22.24
N ALA A 49 6.34 -12.62 -22.70
CA ALA A 49 7.15 -11.78 -21.83
C ALA A 49 6.30 -10.96 -20.85
N PHE A 50 5.16 -10.40 -21.30
CA PHE A 50 4.24 -9.67 -20.45
C PHE A 50 3.61 -10.58 -19.39
N VAL A 51 3.15 -11.76 -19.75
CA VAL A 51 2.60 -12.75 -18.82
C VAL A 51 3.66 -13.20 -17.81
N ALA A 52 4.88 -13.46 -18.26
CA ALA A 52 6.00 -13.83 -17.39
C ALA A 52 6.33 -12.68 -16.41
N LEU A 53 6.37 -11.43 -16.89
CA LEU A 53 6.61 -10.26 -16.06
C LEU A 53 5.53 -10.09 -14.97
N LEU A 54 4.28 -10.33 -15.30
CA LEU A 54 3.17 -10.32 -14.32
C LEU A 54 3.28 -11.48 -13.33
N ALA A 55 3.54 -12.69 -13.81
CA ALA A 55 3.61 -13.89 -12.97
C ALA A 55 4.78 -13.84 -11.98
N PHE A 56 5.91 -13.28 -12.40
CA PHE A 56 7.15 -13.17 -11.61
C PHE A 56 7.44 -11.74 -11.15
N ALA A 57 6.43 -10.85 -11.11
CA ALA A 57 6.60 -9.48 -10.67
C ALA A 57 7.31 -9.42 -9.30
N PRO A 58 8.46 -8.74 -9.17
CA PRO A 58 9.25 -8.77 -7.94
C PRO A 58 8.53 -8.06 -6.79
N ALA A 59 8.71 -8.54 -5.56
CA ALA A 59 8.15 -7.97 -4.33
C ALA A 59 8.49 -6.48 -4.14
N ALA A 60 9.62 -6.03 -4.71
CA ALA A 60 10.05 -4.64 -4.67
C ALA A 60 9.01 -3.67 -5.30
N TRP A 61 8.24 -4.12 -6.30
CA TRP A 61 7.19 -3.29 -6.89
C TRP A 61 6.06 -3.01 -5.91
N LEU A 62 5.64 -4.04 -5.14
CA LEU A 62 4.66 -3.86 -4.07
C LEU A 62 5.20 -2.93 -2.97
N ALA A 63 6.47 -3.11 -2.59
CA ALA A 63 7.14 -2.27 -1.60
C ALA A 63 7.18 -0.80 -2.06
N GLN A 64 7.52 -0.55 -3.31
CA GLN A 64 7.57 0.79 -3.87
C GLN A 64 6.17 1.41 -4.00
N ALA A 65 5.18 0.64 -4.43
CA ALA A 65 3.78 1.11 -4.50
C ALA A 65 3.25 1.51 -3.12
N LEU A 66 3.53 0.71 -2.09
CA LEU A 66 3.16 1.03 -0.71
C LEU A 66 3.88 2.28 -0.19
N ALA A 67 5.19 2.39 -0.43
CA ALA A 67 5.97 3.56 -0.05
C ALA A 67 5.43 4.84 -0.70
N THR A 68 5.11 4.81 -2.00
CA THR A 68 4.53 5.97 -2.69
C THR A 68 3.13 6.31 -2.18
N ALA A 69 2.28 5.31 -1.97
CA ALA A 69 0.92 5.50 -1.46
C ALA A 69 0.89 6.09 -0.03
N THR A 70 1.90 5.79 0.78
CA THR A 70 2.02 6.29 2.16
C THR A 70 2.89 7.55 2.28
N GLY A 71 3.33 8.15 1.18
CA GLY A 71 4.28 9.26 1.19
C GLY A 71 5.60 8.89 1.84
N GLN A 72 6.08 7.69 1.60
CA GLN A 72 7.30 7.08 2.18
C GLN A 72 7.29 6.95 3.70
N ARG A 73 6.13 7.02 4.35
CA ARG A 73 6.02 6.83 5.81
C ARG A 73 6.03 5.37 6.24
N LEU A 74 5.54 4.49 5.40
CA LEU A 74 5.64 3.05 5.59
C LEU A 74 6.43 2.44 4.43
N VAL A 75 7.58 1.88 4.74
CA VAL A 75 8.50 1.27 3.78
C VAL A 75 8.63 -0.22 4.08
N LEU A 76 8.55 -1.04 3.06
CA LEU A 76 8.87 -2.48 3.13
C LEU A 76 10.33 -2.68 2.72
N ALA A 77 11.23 -2.71 3.70
CA ALA A 77 12.66 -2.91 3.48
C ALA A 77 12.98 -4.40 3.26
N ASP A 78 14.07 -4.68 2.54
CA ASP A 78 14.53 -6.04 2.23
C ASP A 78 13.39 -6.93 1.69
N ALA A 79 12.61 -6.38 0.72
CA ALA A 79 11.51 -7.11 0.11
C ALA A 79 12.03 -8.29 -0.71
N ARG A 80 11.52 -9.49 -0.44
CA ARG A 80 11.92 -10.77 -1.07
C ARG A 80 10.70 -11.48 -1.64
N GLY A 81 10.91 -12.23 -2.72
CA GLY A 81 9.86 -12.96 -3.42
C GLY A 81 9.17 -12.13 -4.49
N THR A 82 7.90 -12.36 -4.68
CA THR A 82 7.07 -11.71 -5.70
C THR A 82 5.97 -10.85 -5.10
N VAL A 83 5.28 -10.09 -5.93
CA VAL A 83 4.06 -9.38 -5.54
C VAL A 83 3.01 -10.37 -5.01
N TRP A 84 2.96 -11.58 -5.55
CA TRP A 84 1.99 -12.62 -5.21
C TRP A 84 2.29 -13.34 -3.91
N SER A 85 3.57 -13.54 -3.61
CA SER A 85 4.03 -14.16 -2.36
C SER A 85 5.41 -13.64 -2.00
N GLY A 86 5.54 -13.01 -0.85
CA GLY A 86 6.78 -12.41 -0.45
C GLY A 86 6.86 -12.09 1.03
N SER A 87 7.97 -11.51 1.42
CA SER A 87 8.21 -11.03 2.77
C SER A 87 9.09 -9.78 2.77
N ALA A 88 8.93 -8.94 3.79
CA ALA A 88 9.71 -7.73 3.98
C ALA A 88 9.76 -7.33 5.46
N VAL A 89 10.67 -6.44 5.81
CA VAL A 89 10.69 -5.77 7.11
C VAL A 89 9.88 -4.48 7.01
N ALA A 90 8.88 -4.32 7.87
CA ALA A 90 8.08 -3.10 7.94
C ALA A 90 8.85 -2.01 8.70
N VAL A 91 9.05 -0.88 8.06
CA VAL A 91 9.79 0.27 8.61
C VAL A 91 8.89 1.50 8.55
N LEU A 92 8.69 2.16 9.69
CA LEU A 92 8.11 3.49 9.72
C LEU A 92 9.22 4.53 9.58
N THR A 93 8.96 5.56 8.77
CA THR A 93 9.87 6.68 8.55
C THR A 93 9.12 8.00 8.66
N GLY A 94 9.82 9.09 8.90
CA GLY A 94 9.24 10.44 8.94
C GLY A 94 8.89 11.00 7.55
N GLY A 95 9.03 10.20 6.49
CA GLY A 95 8.79 10.61 5.10
C GLY A 95 10.06 11.00 4.35
N PRO A 96 9.93 11.56 3.15
CA PRO A 96 11.06 11.88 2.27
C PRO A 96 12.09 12.76 2.95
N GLY A 97 13.37 12.35 2.93
CA GLY A 97 14.48 13.10 3.53
C GLY A 97 14.59 13.02 5.06
N SER A 98 13.68 12.33 5.75
CA SER A 98 13.79 12.10 7.19
C SER A 98 14.92 11.12 7.50
N ARG A 99 15.60 11.35 8.62
CA ARG A 99 16.57 10.40 9.20
C ARG A 99 15.93 9.50 10.25
N ASP A 100 14.70 9.80 10.66
CA ASP A 100 13.96 8.98 11.59
C ASP A 100 13.44 7.76 10.88
N ALA A 101 13.79 6.59 11.38
CA ALA A 101 13.30 5.31 10.88
C ALA A 101 13.32 4.28 12.02
N THR A 102 12.25 3.52 12.15
CA THR A 102 12.16 2.43 13.12
C THR A 102 11.61 1.19 12.44
N ALA A 103 12.38 0.12 12.46
CA ALA A 103 11.99 -1.17 11.91
C ALA A 103 11.16 -1.97 12.91
N LEU A 104 10.14 -2.65 12.42
CA LEU A 104 9.41 -3.64 13.20
C LEU A 104 10.24 -4.93 13.29
N PRO A 105 10.41 -5.54 14.48
CA PRO A 105 11.17 -6.77 14.62
C PRO A 105 10.48 -7.93 13.91
N GLY A 106 11.20 -8.66 13.07
CA GLY A 106 10.66 -9.77 12.27
C GLY A 106 10.31 -9.37 10.85
N ARG A 107 9.64 -10.27 10.14
CA ARG A 107 9.25 -10.06 8.75
C ARG A 107 7.73 -10.13 8.60
N LEU A 108 7.20 -9.19 7.85
CA LEU A 108 5.85 -9.26 7.33
C LEU A 108 5.85 -10.22 6.14
N GLU A 109 5.02 -11.21 6.16
CA GLU A 109 4.81 -12.16 5.08
C GLU A 109 3.46 -11.89 4.44
N TRP A 110 3.38 -11.99 3.13
CA TRP A 110 2.11 -11.83 2.42
C TRP A 110 1.93 -12.88 1.32
N THR A 111 0.66 -13.16 1.05
CA THR A 111 0.21 -13.84 -0.15
C THR A 111 -0.94 -13.07 -0.76
N LEU A 112 -0.83 -12.77 -2.05
CA LEU A 112 -1.84 -12.10 -2.84
C LEU A 112 -2.41 -13.11 -3.84
N GLY A 113 -3.70 -13.32 -3.85
CA GLY A 113 -4.32 -14.29 -4.75
C GLY A 113 -5.64 -13.77 -5.31
N PRO A 114 -6.06 -14.26 -6.49
CA PRO A 114 -7.36 -13.91 -7.06
C PRO A 114 -8.50 -14.50 -6.22
N LYS A 115 -9.57 -13.74 -6.05
CA LYS A 115 -10.82 -14.19 -5.43
C LYS A 115 -12.03 -13.57 -6.13
N GLY A 116 -12.68 -14.36 -6.96
CA GLY A 116 -13.73 -13.86 -7.83
C GLY A 116 -13.22 -12.79 -8.79
N LEU A 117 -13.84 -11.61 -8.77
CA LEU A 117 -13.40 -10.43 -9.56
C LEU A 117 -12.41 -9.52 -8.81
N GLY A 118 -11.85 -9.98 -7.69
CA GLY A 118 -10.94 -9.20 -6.85
C GLY A 118 -9.69 -9.96 -6.46
N LEU A 119 -8.98 -9.41 -5.50
CA LEU A 119 -7.76 -9.97 -4.92
C LEU A 119 -7.90 -10.06 -3.40
N ASP A 120 -7.45 -11.17 -2.82
CA ASP A 120 -7.27 -11.34 -1.38
C ASP A 120 -5.78 -11.19 -1.04
N LEU A 121 -5.45 -10.17 -0.25
CA LEU A 121 -4.16 -10.05 0.40
C LEU A 121 -4.24 -10.67 1.79
N ARG A 122 -3.45 -11.69 2.03
CA ARG A 122 -3.30 -12.33 3.34
C ARG A 122 -1.95 -11.96 3.90
N ALA A 123 -1.94 -11.31 5.05
CA ALA A 123 -0.74 -10.87 5.73
C ALA A 123 -0.56 -11.60 7.06
N ARG A 124 0.69 -11.92 7.38
CA ARG A 124 1.11 -12.54 8.65
C ARG A 124 2.35 -11.84 9.18
N HIS A 125 2.42 -11.73 10.49
CA HIS A 125 3.62 -11.23 11.17
C HIS A 125 3.76 -11.91 12.52
N ALA A 126 4.88 -12.56 12.79
CA ALA A 126 5.06 -13.40 13.95
C ALA A 126 4.84 -12.68 15.29
N CYS A 127 5.29 -11.40 15.40
CA CYS A 127 5.13 -10.65 16.65
C CYS A 127 3.79 -9.90 16.74
N CYS A 128 3.27 -9.42 15.59
CA CYS A 128 2.53 -8.18 15.66
C CYS A 128 1.18 -8.22 14.92
N LEU A 129 0.84 -9.32 14.26
CA LEU A 129 -0.49 -9.59 13.73
C LEU A 129 -1.12 -10.78 14.44
N ASN A 130 -2.42 -10.70 14.67
CA ASN A 130 -3.19 -11.76 15.30
C ASN A 130 -3.55 -12.83 14.25
N GLY A 131 -2.60 -13.72 13.98
CA GLY A 131 -2.74 -14.75 12.97
C GLY A 131 -2.67 -14.20 11.55
N THR A 132 -3.61 -14.60 10.70
CA THR A 132 -3.68 -14.15 9.30
C THR A 132 -4.70 -13.03 9.16
N VAL A 133 -4.24 -11.86 8.82
CA VAL A 133 -5.09 -10.71 8.47
C VAL A 133 -5.41 -10.76 6.99
N VAL A 134 -6.67 -10.61 6.62
CA VAL A 134 -7.14 -10.68 5.23
C VAL A 134 -7.72 -9.35 4.80
N LEU A 135 -7.16 -8.80 3.72
CA LEU A 135 -7.65 -7.62 3.04
C LEU A 135 -8.21 -8.04 1.68
N GLN A 136 -9.49 -7.83 1.46
CA GLN A 136 -10.14 -8.07 0.17
C GLN A 136 -10.14 -6.79 -0.66
N MET A 137 -9.54 -6.84 -1.83
CA MET A 137 -9.52 -5.72 -2.78
C MET A 137 -10.41 -6.03 -3.98
N ARG A 138 -11.34 -5.16 -4.26
CA ARG A 138 -12.26 -5.28 -5.39
C ARG A 138 -12.13 -4.07 -6.30
N PRO A 139 -11.56 -4.23 -7.50
CA PRO A 139 -11.54 -3.18 -8.49
C PRO A 139 -12.94 -2.97 -9.06
N GLY A 140 -13.33 -1.72 -9.27
CA GLY A 140 -14.54 -1.29 -9.95
C GLY A 140 -14.21 -0.18 -10.94
N LEU A 141 -15.20 0.27 -11.69
CA LEU A 141 -15.03 1.38 -12.63
C LEU A 141 -14.73 2.69 -11.86
N GLY A 142 -13.46 3.13 -11.93
CA GLY A 142 -13.01 4.35 -11.27
C GLY A 142 -12.96 4.30 -9.74
N ARG A 143 -13.06 3.10 -9.14
CA ARG A 143 -12.96 2.90 -7.69
C ARG A 143 -12.24 1.60 -7.34
N ILE A 144 -11.62 1.60 -6.18
CA ILE A 144 -11.07 0.40 -5.55
C ILE A 144 -11.65 0.31 -4.16
N THR A 145 -12.35 -0.79 -3.87
CA THR A 145 -12.87 -1.09 -2.55
C THR A 145 -11.94 -2.05 -1.85
N THR A 146 -11.42 -1.67 -0.69
CA THR A 146 -10.58 -2.52 0.17
C THR A 146 -11.31 -2.80 1.46
N THR A 147 -11.56 -4.06 1.78
CA THR A 147 -12.24 -4.49 2.99
C THR A 147 -11.30 -5.28 3.88
N LEU A 148 -11.08 -4.81 5.09
CA LEU A 148 -10.45 -5.57 6.16
C LEU A 148 -11.48 -6.53 6.74
N LEU A 149 -11.23 -7.82 6.62
CA LEU A 149 -12.14 -8.81 7.20
C LEU A 149 -12.06 -8.80 8.73
N PRO A 150 -13.19 -9.06 9.41
CA PRO A 150 -13.19 -9.19 10.86
C PRO A 150 -12.20 -10.25 11.33
N THR A 151 -11.46 -9.93 12.38
CA THR A 151 -10.58 -10.87 13.11
C THR A 151 -11.13 -11.08 14.53
N ALA A 152 -10.96 -12.26 15.07
CA ALA A 152 -11.34 -12.53 16.46
C ALA A 152 -10.47 -11.70 17.41
N GLY A 153 -11.05 -10.74 18.11
CA GLY A 153 -10.39 -9.85 19.03
C GLY A 153 -9.69 -8.69 18.32
N TRP A 154 -8.36 -8.69 18.27
CA TRP A 154 -7.57 -7.60 17.67
C TRP A 154 -6.95 -8.01 16.32
N VAL A 155 -6.69 -7.03 15.48
CA VAL A 155 -6.07 -7.22 14.15
C VAL A 155 -4.56 -7.30 14.27
N GLY A 156 -3.97 -6.37 15.01
CA GLY A 156 -2.52 -6.29 15.24
C GLY A 156 -2.19 -5.51 16.50
N GLN A 157 -0.99 -5.77 17.04
CA GLN A 157 -0.44 -5.07 18.18
C GLN A 157 1.04 -4.83 17.96
N TRP A 158 1.47 -3.58 18.09
CA TRP A 158 2.83 -3.14 17.80
C TRP A 158 3.41 -2.40 19.00
N PRO A 159 4.74 -2.46 19.24
CA PRO A 159 5.40 -1.62 20.23
C PRO A 159 5.16 -0.13 19.91
N SER A 160 4.77 0.69 20.90
CA SER A 160 4.57 2.13 20.70
C SER A 160 5.86 2.84 20.26
N ALA A 161 7.03 2.30 20.63
CA ALA A 161 8.33 2.79 20.18
C ALA A 161 8.49 2.76 18.65
N TRP A 162 7.74 1.92 17.93
CA TRP A 162 7.75 1.88 16.46
C TRP A 162 7.26 3.19 15.85
N LEU A 163 6.34 3.90 16.53
CA LEU A 163 5.84 5.21 16.10
C LEU A 163 6.95 6.28 16.04
N GLY A 164 8.04 6.11 16.81
CA GLY A 164 9.19 7.01 16.76
C GLY A 164 9.78 7.19 15.36
N GLY A 165 9.64 6.17 14.50
CA GLY A 165 10.05 6.26 13.10
C GLY A 165 9.30 7.32 12.29
N LEU A 166 8.09 7.72 12.68
CA LEU A 166 7.33 8.76 12.00
C LEU A 166 7.90 10.19 12.21
N GLY A 167 8.96 10.32 13.00
CA GLY A 167 9.56 11.62 13.31
C GLY A 167 8.79 12.40 14.38
N THR A 168 8.99 13.72 14.40
CA THR A 168 8.33 14.60 15.38
C THR A 168 6.81 14.62 15.20
N PRO A 169 6.02 14.54 16.30
CA PRO A 169 6.46 14.53 17.71
C PRO A 169 6.83 13.17 18.32
N TRP A 170 6.61 12.08 17.61
CA TRP A 170 6.68 10.70 18.14
C TRP A 170 8.09 10.31 18.62
N ASN A 171 9.12 10.73 17.87
CA ASN A 171 10.51 10.51 18.23
C ASN A 171 10.92 11.27 19.50
N THR A 172 10.34 12.46 19.72
CA THR A 172 10.58 13.28 20.91
C THR A 172 9.90 12.69 22.14
N LEU A 173 8.66 12.22 21.98
CA LEU A 173 7.87 11.65 23.07
C LEU A 173 8.45 10.31 23.60
N GLN A 174 9.23 9.60 22.78
CA GLN A 174 9.86 8.30 23.13
C GLN A 174 8.88 7.36 23.84
N LEU A 175 7.76 7.09 23.17
CA LEU A 175 6.66 6.34 23.74
C LEU A 175 7.03 4.88 24.00
N GLY A 176 6.76 4.40 25.21
CA GLY A 176 6.70 2.99 25.56
C GLY A 176 5.27 2.47 25.57
N GLY A 177 5.11 1.15 25.79
CA GLY A 177 3.82 0.48 25.77
C GLY A 177 3.51 -0.14 24.41
N ALA A 178 2.23 -0.34 24.11
CA ALA A 178 1.79 -0.99 22.87
C ALA A 178 0.65 -0.25 22.19
N VAL A 179 0.61 -0.31 20.88
CA VAL A 179 -0.50 0.14 20.03
C VAL A 179 -1.22 -1.08 19.49
N ARG A 180 -2.52 -1.18 19.72
CA ARG A 180 -3.37 -2.28 19.27
C ARG A 180 -4.45 -1.76 18.34
N LEU A 181 -4.67 -2.45 17.22
CA LEU A 181 -5.77 -2.18 16.30
C LEU A 181 -6.86 -3.23 16.49
N VAL A 182 -8.08 -2.77 16.72
CA VAL A 182 -9.29 -3.59 16.80
C VAL A 182 -10.27 -3.11 15.72
N SER A 183 -10.83 -4.03 14.95
CA SER A 183 -11.84 -3.67 13.97
C SER A 183 -12.84 -4.81 13.78
N PRO A 184 -14.14 -4.55 13.94
CA PRO A 184 -15.20 -5.50 13.61
C PRO A 184 -15.40 -5.65 12.10
N GLY A 185 -14.73 -4.81 11.32
CA GLY A 185 -14.79 -4.74 9.87
C GLY A 185 -14.65 -3.29 9.41
N LEU A 186 -13.72 -3.06 8.47
CA LEU A 186 -13.45 -1.74 7.91
C LEU A 186 -13.39 -1.86 6.40
N THR A 187 -14.14 -1.02 5.71
CA THR A 187 -14.09 -0.92 4.25
C THR A 187 -13.64 0.48 3.87
N VAL A 188 -12.67 0.54 2.99
CA VAL A 188 -12.15 1.79 2.43
C VAL A 188 -12.41 1.79 0.93
N ASP A 189 -13.19 2.74 0.46
CA ASP A 189 -13.44 3.00 -0.95
C ASP A 189 -12.56 4.14 -1.42
N ALA A 190 -11.66 3.87 -2.36
CA ALA A 190 -10.91 4.89 -3.06
C ALA A 190 -11.63 5.22 -4.39
N VAL A 191 -12.19 6.40 -4.49
CA VAL A 191 -12.93 6.88 -5.67
C VAL A 191 -12.29 8.18 -6.14
N GLN A 192 -11.69 8.17 -7.33
CA GLN A 192 -11.05 9.35 -7.93
C GLN A 192 -10.08 10.09 -6.96
N GLY A 193 -9.27 9.33 -6.22
CA GLY A 193 -8.32 9.89 -5.25
C GLY A 193 -8.93 10.32 -3.91
N ARG A 194 -10.24 10.18 -3.71
CA ARG A 194 -10.92 10.44 -2.43
C ARG A 194 -11.15 9.12 -1.70
N LEU A 195 -10.81 9.10 -0.41
CA LEU A 195 -11.03 7.95 0.45
C LEU A 195 -12.35 8.12 1.20
N ARG A 196 -13.15 7.05 1.21
CA ARG A 196 -14.36 6.92 2.03
C ARG A 196 -14.19 5.71 2.92
N VAL A 197 -14.39 5.90 4.19
CA VAL A 197 -14.31 4.83 5.19
C VAL A 197 -15.71 4.42 5.60
N GLN A 198 -15.97 3.12 5.68
CA GLN A 198 -17.20 2.52 6.20
C GLN A 198 -16.80 1.49 7.26
N GLY A 199 -17.62 1.39 8.30
CA GLY A 199 -17.34 0.55 9.45
C GLY A 199 -16.60 1.29 10.55
N ARG A 200 -15.85 0.55 11.38
CA ARG A 200 -15.19 1.08 12.58
C ARG A 200 -13.81 0.48 12.77
N ALA A 201 -12.89 1.29 13.24
CA ALA A 201 -11.59 0.87 13.72
C ALA A 201 -11.27 1.59 15.03
N ASP A 202 -10.85 0.84 16.03
CA ASP A 202 -10.38 1.34 17.32
C ASP A 202 -8.88 1.12 17.42
N MET A 203 -8.13 2.19 17.62
CA MET A 203 -6.71 2.15 17.94
C MET A 203 -6.57 2.36 19.45
N GLU A 204 -6.08 1.34 20.13
CA GLU A 204 -5.84 1.35 21.55
C GLU A 204 -4.35 1.54 21.83
N LEU A 205 -4.00 2.54 22.63
CA LEU A 205 -2.67 2.73 23.16
C LEU A 205 -2.68 2.18 24.60
N LEU A 206 -1.92 1.13 24.83
CA LEU A 206 -1.94 0.37 26.07
C LEU A 206 -0.71 0.69 26.92
N SER A 207 -0.92 1.03 28.19
CA SER A 207 0.13 1.29 29.18
C SER A 207 1.22 2.21 28.63
N VAL A 208 0.79 3.33 28.05
CA VAL A 208 1.70 4.29 27.44
C VAL A 208 2.60 4.90 28.50
N SER A 209 3.89 4.94 28.24
CA SER A 209 4.89 5.66 29.02
C SER A 209 5.67 6.63 28.13
N SER A 210 6.37 7.58 28.74
CA SER A 210 7.27 8.51 28.04
C SER A 210 8.46 8.80 28.92
N ARG A 211 9.64 8.92 28.29
CA ARG A 211 10.87 9.32 29.00
C ARG A 211 10.89 10.80 29.39
N LEU A 212 9.91 11.57 28.97
CA LEU A 212 9.79 13.00 29.29
C LEU A 212 9.13 13.28 30.64
N THR A 213 8.70 12.25 31.35
CA THR A 213 8.06 12.34 32.65
C THR A 213 8.66 11.31 33.61
N THR A 214 8.54 11.58 34.89
CA THR A 214 8.96 10.66 35.98
C THR A 214 7.92 9.60 36.28
N LEU A 215 6.72 9.66 35.69
CA LEU A 215 5.69 8.65 35.87
C LEU A 215 6.04 7.40 35.06
N GLU A 216 5.87 6.23 35.67
CA GLU A 216 6.09 4.95 34.99
C GLU A 216 5.12 4.75 33.84
N THR A 217 3.85 5.16 34.02
CA THR A 217 2.81 5.08 33.00
C THR A 217 2.01 6.36 32.95
N LEU A 218 1.73 6.82 31.74
CA LEU A 218 0.84 7.96 31.47
C LEU A 218 -0.62 7.52 31.50
N GLY A 219 -0.90 6.34 30.91
CA GLY A 219 -2.25 5.79 30.81
C GLY A 219 -2.47 4.92 29.59
N SER A 220 -3.73 4.53 29.43
CA SER A 220 -4.22 3.81 28.24
C SER A 220 -5.31 4.65 27.56
N TYR A 221 -5.26 4.70 26.23
CA TYR A 221 -6.12 5.58 25.43
C TYR A 221 -6.77 4.80 24.30
N ARG A 222 -7.93 5.25 23.87
CA ARG A 222 -8.63 4.71 22.70
C ARG A 222 -8.94 5.83 21.72
N MET A 223 -8.50 5.65 20.48
CA MET A 223 -8.90 6.47 19.35
C MET A 223 -9.83 5.66 18.45
N THR A 224 -11.05 6.10 18.29
CA THR A 224 -12.05 5.45 17.43
C THR A 224 -12.18 6.23 16.12
N LEU A 225 -12.11 5.50 15.02
CA LEU A 225 -12.50 5.98 13.70
C LEU A 225 -13.79 5.25 13.31
N ALA A 226 -14.87 5.98 13.07
CA ALA A 226 -16.14 5.42 12.64
C ALA A 226 -16.71 6.24 11.48
N ALA A 227 -17.39 5.56 10.55
CA ALA A 227 -18.11 6.24 9.47
C ALA A 227 -19.19 7.15 10.07
N ASP A 228 -19.33 8.37 9.54
CA ASP A 228 -20.43 9.25 9.91
C ASP A 228 -21.73 8.79 9.20
N PRO A 229 -22.77 8.38 9.94
CA PRO A 229 -24.01 7.93 9.33
C PRO A 229 -24.77 9.03 8.60
N ALA A 230 -24.54 10.30 8.98
CA ALA A 230 -25.22 11.46 8.38
C ALA A 230 -24.49 11.99 7.14
N ASN A 231 -23.17 11.81 7.06
CA ASN A 231 -22.34 12.40 6.01
C ASN A 231 -21.49 11.34 5.28
N ALA A 232 -21.96 10.86 4.15
CA ALA A 232 -21.23 9.89 3.35
C ALA A 232 -19.86 10.45 2.92
N GLY A 233 -18.79 9.74 3.29
CA GLY A 233 -17.40 10.12 2.98
C GLY A 233 -16.71 10.97 4.05
N VAL A 234 -17.35 11.20 5.18
CA VAL A 234 -16.76 11.73 6.39
C VAL A 234 -16.72 10.63 7.45
N SER A 235 -15.64 10.55 8.21
CA SER A 235 -15.50 9.67 9.36
C SER A 235 -15.30 10.49 10.60
N GLN A 236 -15.90 10.07 11.69
CA GLN A 236 -15.74 10.68 13.01
C GLN A 236 -14.52 10.08 13.70
N LEU A 237 -13.72 10.92 14.31
CA LEU A 237 -12.59 10.58 15.16
C LEU A 237 -12.96 10.94 16.59
N THR A 238 -12.75 10.02 17.53
CA THR A 238 -12.95 10.27 18.95
C THR A 238 -11.76 9.73 19.73
N LEU A 239 -11.17 10.55 20.58
CA LEU A 239 -10.12 10.18 21.51
C LEU A 239 -10.64 10.18 22.93
N SER A 240 -10.40 9.11 23.66
CA SER A 240 -10.77 8.98 25.06
C SER A 240 -9.69 8.29 25.88
N THR A 241 -9.55 8.71 27.14
CA THR A 241 -8.71 8.03 28.13
C THR A 241 -9.49 6.87 28.71
N GLN A 242 -8.87 5.71 28.75
CA GLN A 242 -9.40 4.53 29.45
C GLN A 242 -8.97 4.56 30.93
N GLU A 243 -7.68 4.79 31.16
CA GLU A 243 -7.08 4.88 32.50
C GLU A 243 -5.80 5.70 32.47
N GLY A 244 -5.31 6.16 33.62
CA GLY A 244 -4.01 6.80 33.79
C GLY A 244 -4.05 8.21 34.34
N ALA A 245 -2.86 8.77 34.59
CA ALA A 245 -2.62 10.10 35.15
C ALA A 245 -2.80 11.22 34.12
N LEU A 246 -2.43 10.98 32.86
CA LEU A 246 -2.66 11.92 31.75
C LEU A 246 -4.03 11.64 31.14
N LYS A 247 -4.93 12.60 31.21
CA LYS A 247 -6.27 12.51 30.62
C LYS A 247 -6.24 13.19 29.26
N LEU A 248 -6.59 12.42 28.23
CA LEU A 248 -6.75 12.87 26.85
C LEU A 248 -8.20 12.68 26.42
N SER A 249 -8.79 13.71 25.83
CA SER A 249 -10.09 13.62 25.19
C SER A 249 -10.12 14.49 23.94
N GLY A 250 -10.95 14.16 22.97
CA GLY A 250 -11.09 14.96 21.78
C GLY A 250 -11.98 14.35 20.74
N ASP A 251 -12.42 15.19 19.82
CA ASP A 251 -13.26 14.84 18.70
C ASP A 251 -12.70 15.43 17.42
N GLY A 252 -13.04 14.79 16.32
CA GLY A 252 -12.61 15.25 15.03
C GLY A 252 -13.34 14.59 13.88
N THR A 253 -12.97 14.99 12.70
CA THR A 253 -13.48 14.42 11.45
C THR A 253 -12.35 14.14 10.49
N TRP A 254 -12.48 13.08 9.73
CA TRP A 254 -11.63 12.78 8.61
C TRP A 254 -12.48 12.68 7.34
N GLY A 255 -12.12 13.47 6.34
CA GLY A 255 -12.84 13.53 5.08
C GLY A 255 -12.00 14.06 3.93
N PRO A 256 -12.62 14.48 2.82
CA PRO A 256 -11.93 14.98 1.63
C PRO A 256 -11.00 16.19 1.89
N GLY A 257 -11.27 16.96 2.95
CA GLY A 257 -10.47 18.10 3.38
C GLY A 257 -9.31 17.76 4.33
N GLY A 258 -9.04 16.47 4.55
CA GLY A 258 -8.05 16.00 5.51
C GLY A 258 -8.62 15.69 6.89
N VAL A 259 -7.73 15.65 7.87
CA VAL A 259 -8.07 15.43 9.29
C VAL A 259 -8.27 16.78 9.95
N ARG A 260 -9.38 16.93 10.67
CA ARG A 260 -9.63 18.04 11.60
C ARG A 260 -9.91 17.42 12.96
N PHE A 261 -9.11 17.77 13.94
CA PHE A 261 -9.23 17.22 15.28
C PHE A 261 -9.01 18.32 16.32
N ARG A 262 -9.83 18.31 17.35
CA ARG A 262 -9.67 19.15 18.53
C ARG A 262 -9.78 18.30 19.77
N GLY A 263 -8.82 18.47 20.66
CA GLY A 263 -8.80 17.72 21.90
C GLY A 263 -8.15 18.52 23.01
N GLU A 264 -8.18 17.95 24.19
CA GLU A 264 -7.52 18.49 25.35
C GLU A 264 -6.76 17.40 26.13
N ALA A 265 -5.70 17.84 26.75
CA ALA A 265 -4.88 17.03 27.65
C ALA A 265 -4.89 17.70 29.03
N THR A 266 -5.16 16.92 30.08
CA THR A 266 -5.13 17.37 31.48
C THR A 266 -4.38 16.36 32.33
N ALA A 267 -3.78 16.82 33.43
CA ALA A 267 -3.19 15.95 34.43
C ALA A 267 -4.22 15.63 35.52
N ALA A 268 -4.16 14.41 36.07
CA ALA A 268 -4.90 14.10 37.27
C ALA A 268 -4.20 14.75 38.48
N GLY A 269 -4.87 15.70 39.11
CA GLY A 269 -4.54 16.38 40.39
C GLY A 269 -3.07 16.35 40.82
N ALA A 270 -2.67 15.36 41.59
CA ALA A 270 -1.33 15.25 42.16
C ALA A 270 -0.19 15.06 41.13
N ASP A 271 -0.52 14.63 39.92
CA ASP A 271 0.49 14.30 38.88
C ASP A 271 0.80 15.51 37.96
N GLU A 272 0.13 16.66 38.18
CA GLU A 272 0.32 17.85 37.33
C GLU A 272 1.80 18.32 37.25
N PRO A 273 2.59 18.35 38.32
CA PRO A 273 3.99 18.77 38.21
C PRO A 273 4.84 17.83 37.35
N ALA A 274 4.58 16.51 37.45
CA ALA A 274 5.29 15.51 36.67
C ALA A 274 4.92 15.55 35.18
N LEU A 275 3.74 16.01 34.85
CA LEU A 275 3.21 16.09 33.47
C LEU A 275 3.35 17.46 32.84
N ALA A 276 3.77 18.50 33.58
CA ALA A 276 3.83 19.88 33.11
C ALA A 276 4.65 20.04 31.81
N ASN A 277 5.83 19.41 31.72
CA ASN A 277 6.67 19.44 30.54
C ASN A 277 5.99 18.76 29.34
N LEU A 278 5.40 17.60 29.56
CA LEU A 278 4.71 16.83 28.52
C LEU A 278 3.50 17.59 27.98
N LEU A 279 2.71 18.21 28.85
CA LEU A 279 1.56 19.03 28.45
C LEU A 279 1.95 20.26 27.61
N ASN A 280 3.15 20.84 27.83
CA ASN A 280 3.67 21.92 27.00
C ASN A 280 4.08 21.48 25.60
N ILE A 281 4.45 20.19 25.42
CA ILE A 281 4.88 19.63 24.13
C ILE A 281 3.68 19.14 23.31
N ILE A 282 2.66 18.56 23.97
CA ILE A 282 1.52 17.95 23.29
C ILE A 282 0.60 19.00 22.67
N GLY A 283 0.46 20.18 23.27
CA GLY A 283 -0.45 21.18 22.79
C GLY A 283 -0.21 22.57 23.36
N ARG A 284 -1.09 23.50 23.00
CA ARG A 284 -1.03 24.88 23.53
C ARG A 284 -1.60 24.91 24.96
N ARG A 285 -0.82 25.33 25.92
CA ARG A 285 -1.27 25.50 27.32
C ARG A 285 -2.38 26.56 27.44
N ASP A 286 -3.40 26.18 28.19
CA ASP A 286 -4.51 27.04 28.60
C ASP A 286 -4.85 26.70 30.08
N GLY A 287 -4.17 27.38 31.01
CA GLY A 287 -4.24 27.05 32.44
C GLY A 287 -3.69 25.66 32.76
N ALA A 288 -4.48 24.84 33.43
CA ALA A 288 -4.13 23.46 33.80
C ALA A 288 -4.24 22.46 32.66
N ARG A 289 -4.81 22.85 31.49
CA ARG A 289 -5.00 21.98 30.32
C ARG A 289 -4.10 22.39 29.15
N SER A 290 -3.89 21.47 28.25
CA SER A 290 -3.30 21.70 26.93
C SER A 290 -4.31 21.44 25.84
N VAL A 291 -4.49 22.38 24.94
CA VAL A 291 -5.39 22.27 23.80
C VAL A 291 -4.61 21.72 22.60
N ILE A 292 -5.12 20.65 22.02
CA ILE A 292 -4.59 19.99 20.83
C ILE A 292 -5.48 20.37 19.66
N SER A 293 -4.90 20.87 18.57
CA SER A 293 -5.65 21.14 17.33
C SER A 293 -4.85 20.69 16.13
N ILE A 294 -5.51 19.95 15.22
CA ILE A 294 -4.97 19.46 13.95
C ILE A 294 -5.96 19.85 12.85
N GLY A 295 -5.45 20.52 11.79
CA GLY A 295 -6.25 20.91 10.62
C GLY A 295 -6.76 22.34 10.65
#